data_b395a60d86a2ff8d1dfc3af891426475
#
_entry.id   b395a60d86a2ff8d1dfc3af891426475
#
_cell.length_a   1.000
_cell.length_b   1.000
_cell.length_c   1.000
_cell.angle_alpha   90.00
_cell.angle_beta   90.00
_cell.angle_gamma   90.00
#
_symmetry.space_group_name_H-M   'P 1'
#
loop_
_entity.id
_entity.type
_entity.pdbx_description
1 polymer ?
#
loop_
_entity_poly.entity_id
_entity_poly.type
_entity_poly.pdbx_seq_one_letter_code
_entity_poly.pdbx_strand_id
1 'polypeptide(L)'
;MGEGPLLRPVLPENTEFVILSFEGPDPYSNAGGLGVRVTELSRALADAGFRTHLFFIGDPEKPPIEAGGGRLILRRWGQWISRYYPNGVYQGEKQKLYDFHSSVPGVVADEVVAPARREGRTVVIMGEEWHTASTMCAISDLLHARGQRDQAVLLWNANHTMGFENIDFGRLNFTTTITTVSHYMKHTMWLWGINPIVLPNGIPNRLLDAPPAEEVRAIRTAVSGDPMLVKVGRWDPDKRWNMAVHAVAGLKKMGLRPRFVCRGGIEPYEGEVLQTARSLGLSTYDVPKPETQNLAGWCAALADAGDADIINLKFFVPEHLLRLLYAGADAVLANSGKEPFGIVGLEVMASGGIAVTGATGEEYARAFENAIVLETDDASEIVTSLAYLRERPEEVMRMRSQARITAADYTWARVVELLCKRIQLLSTSQNLSK
;
A
#
# COMPACT_ATOMS: atom_id res chain seq x y z
N MET A 1 -13.36 -45.43 -1.86
CA MET A 1 -13.15 -43.97 -1.96
C MET A 1 -11.66 -43.76 -1.74
N GLY A 2 -10.86 -43.57 -2.82
CA GLY A 2 -9.45 -43.31 -2.71
C GLY A 2 -9.25 -41.94 -2.07
N GLU A 3 -8.42 -41.85 -1.05
CA GLU A 3 -7.95 -40.61 -0.50
C GLU A 3 -7.35 -39.81 -1.66
N GLY A 4 -7.95 -38.66 -1.99
CA GLY A 4 -7.38 -37.74 -2.96
C GLY A 4 -5.99 -37.30 -2.47
N PRO A 5 -5.07 -36.87 -3.35
CA PRO A 5 -3.73 -36.49 -2.97
C PRO A 5 -3.84 -35.40 -1.89
N LEU A 6 -3.33 -35.72 -0.68
CA LEU A 6 -3.22 -34.75 0.42
C LEU A 6 -2.36 -33.60 -0.05
N LEU A 7 -2.97 -32.40 -0.14
CA LEU A 7 -2.26 -31.17 -0.50
C LEU A 7 -1.14 -30.94 0.53
N ARG A 8 0.12 -30.88 0.07
CA ARG A 8 1.22 -30.56 0.96
C ARG A 8 1.06 -29.16 1.51
N PRO A 9 0.97 -28.95 2.82
CA PRO A 9 0.81 -27.61 3.39
C PRO A 9 2.04 -26.75 3.12
N VAL A 10 1.83 -25.47 2.90
CA VAL A 10 2.88 -24.45 2.77
C VAL A 10 3.33 -24.06 4.18
N LEU A 11 4.52 -24.50 4.56
CA LEU A 11 5.07 -24.33 5.91
C LEU A 11 6.49 -23.76 5.83
N PRO A 12 6.98 -23.06 6.90
CA PRO A 12 8.30 -22.46 6.90
C PRO A 12 9.46 -23.45 6.71
N GLU A 13 9.30 -24.70 7.13
CA GLU A 13 10.31 -25.75 6.96
C GLU A 13 10.40 -26.30 5.54
N ASN A 14 9.35 -26.18 4.72
CA ASN A 14 9.30 -26.77 3.39
C ASN A 14 9.14 -25.75 2.25
N THR A 15 9.07 -24.45 2.57
CA THR A 15 8.83 -23.40 1.58
C THR A 15 9.72 -22.18 1.82
N GLU A 16 10.20 -21.58 0.75
CA GLU A 16 11.03 -20.38 0.75
C GLU A 16 10.43 -19.37 -0.25
N PHE A 17 10.51 -18.07 0.06
CA PHE A 17 9.95 -17.02 -0.76
C PHE A 17 11.01 -16.16 -1.42
N VAL A 18 10.78 -15.80 -2.67
CA VAL A 18 11.52 -14.79 -3.44
C VAL A 18 10.52 -13.74 -3.91
N ILE A 19 10.74 -12.49 -3.53
CA ILE A 19 9.97 -11.35 -4.03
C ILE A 19 10.88 -10.54 -4.94
N LEU A 20 10.42 -10.29 -6.16
CA LEU A 20 11.09 -9.47 -7.15
C LEU A 20 10.31 -8.16 -7.29
N SER A 21 10.98 -7.04 -7.12
CA SER A 21 10.39 -5.71 -7.23
C SER A 21 11.38 -4.71 -7.79
N PHE A 22 10.90 -3.65 -8.39
CA PHE A 22 11.74 -2.52 -8.77
C PHE A 22 11.98 -1.58 -7.58
N GLU A 23 10.93 -1.35 -6.78
CA GLU A 23 11.02 -0.60 -5.52
C GLU A 23 11.36 -1.51 -4.34
N GLY A 24 11.79 -0.91 -3.21
CA GLY A 24 12.15 -1.63 -2.00
C GLY A 24 12.23 -0.73 -0.76
N PRO A 25 12.78 -1.26 0.36
CA PRO A 25 12.77 -0.58 1.65
C PRO A 25 13.77 0.57 1.79
N ASP A 26 14.75 0.69 0.90
CA ASP A 26 15.73 1.77 0.99
C ASP A 26 15.08 3.11 0.66
N PRO A 27 15.47 4.22 1.30
CA PRO A 27 14.98 5.56 0.93
C PRO A 27 15.18 5.87 -0.57
N TYR A 28 16.27 5.40 -1.16
CA TYR A 28 16.55 5.50 -2.58
C TYR A 28 15.50 4.77 -3.45
N SER A 29 14.97 3.66 -2.96
CA SER A 29 14.11 2.73 -3.71
C SER A 29 12.63 2.87 -3.39
N ASN A 30 12.28 3.58 -2.32
CA ASN A 30 10.90 3.75 -1.86
C ASN A 30 10.29 5.01 -2.48
N ALA A 31 9.72 4.87 -3.67
CA ALA A 31 9.11 5.98 -4.40
C ALA A 31 7.58 6.07 -4.22
N GLY A 32 6.95 4.99 -3.76
CA GLY A 32 5.48 4.95 -3.64
C GLY A 32 4.92 3.75 -2.88
N GLY A 33 3.66 3.45 -3.14
CA GLY A 33 2.95 2.36 -2.48
C GLY A 33 3.54 0.98 -2.73
N LEU A 34 4.23 0.78 -3.87
CA LEU A 34 4.88 -0.48 -4.18
C LEU A 34 6.02 -0.79 -3.21
N GLY A 35 6.90 0.18 -2.93
CA GLY A 35 8.00 0.01 -1.98
C GLY A 35 7.49 -0.34 -0.57
N VAL A 36 6.42 0.31 -0.12
CA VAL A 36 5.75 -0.01 1.15
C VAL A 36 5.19 -1.43 1.12
N ARG A 37 4.44 -1.79 0.08
CA ARG A 37 3.84 -3.13 -0.07
C ARG A 37 4.88 -4.24 0.02
N VAL A 38 5.92 -4.19 -0.81
CA VAL A 38 6.91 -5.29 -0.86
C VAL A 38 7.74 -5.37 0.41
N THR A 39 7.98 -4.25 1.06
CA THR A 39 8.65 -4.19 2.37
C THR A 39 7.82 -4.88 3.45
N GLU A 40 6.55 -4.53 3.58
CA GLU A 40 5.68 -5.09 4.62
C GLU A 40 5.30 -6.55 4.32
N LEU A 41 5.06 -6.93 3.07
CA LEU A 41 4.81 -8.32 2.67
C LEU A 41 6.02 -9.21 2.98
N SER A 42 7.24 -8.78 2.62
CA SER A 42 8.44 -9.57 2.86
C SER A 42 8.75 -9.70 4.35
N ARG A 43 8.49 -8.67 5.15
CA ARG A 43 8.57 -8.74 6.61
C ARG A 43 7.55 -9.72 7.18
N ALA A 44 6.29 -9.62 6.77
CA ALA A 44 5.24 -10.50 7.27
C ALA A 44 5.49 -11.97 6.94
N LEU A 45 6.06 -12.29 5.77
CA LEU A 45 6.49 -13.64 5.41
C LEU A 45 7.64 -14.12 6.33
N ALA A 46 8.62 -13.25 6.59
CA ALA A 46 9.73 -13.56 7.48
C ALA A 46 9.27 -13.75 8.94
N ASP A 47 8.37 -12.90 9.41
CA ASP A 47 7.75 -12.99 10.75
C ASP A 47 6.90 -14.25 10.90
N ALA A 48 6.24 -14.71 9.82
CA ALA A 48 5.56 -16.00 9.76
C ALA A 48 6.53 -17.21 9.72
N GLY A 49 7.85 -16.96 9.75
CA GLY A 49 8.89 -17.97 9.80
C GLY A 49 9.47 -18.41 8.46
N PHE A 50 8.99 -17.88 7.33
CA PHE A 50 9.49 -18.23 6.01
C PHE A 50 10.84 -17.54 5.73
N ARG A 51 11.80 -18.29 5.20
CA ARG A 51 12.98 -17.69 4.58
C ARG A 51 12.55 -16.91 3.36
N THR A 52 12.83 -15.61 3.35
CA THR A 52 12.30 -14.67 2.36
C THR A 52 13.43 -13.82 1.77
N HIS A 53 13.54 -13.80 0.45
CA HIS A 53 14.47 -12.96 -0.29
C HIS A 53 13.69 -11.84 -0.98
N LEU A 54 14.09 -10.59 -0.76
CA LEU A 54 13.57 -9.44 -1.49
C LEU A 54 14.66 -8.89 -2.41
N PHE A 55 14.48 -9.06 -3.73
CA PHE A 55 15.32 -8.47 -4.77
C PHE A 55 14.71 -7.16 -5.24
N PHE A 56 15.48 -6.09 -5.20
CA PHE A 56 15.01 -4.75 -5.59
C PHE A 56 16.17 -3.87 -6.06
N ILE A 57 15.87 -2.78 -6.78
CA ILE A 57 16.88 -1.81 -7.17
C ILE A 57 17.34 -1.04 -5.93
N GLY A 58 18.58 -1.30 -5.50
CA GLY A 58 19.05 -0.87 -4.20
C GLY A 58 19.79 0.46 -4.18
N ASP A 59 19.91 0.99 -2.97
CA ASP A 59 20.76 2.13 -2.65
C ASP A 59 22.22 1.77 -2.95
N PRO A 60 22.94 2.56 -3.77
CA PRO A 60 24.33 2.27 -4.15
C PRO A 60 25.33 2.30 -2.98
N GLU A 61 24.99 2.98 -1.88
CA GLU A 61 25.87 3.13 -0.72
C GLU A 61 25.67 2.04 0.36
N LYS A 62 24.65 1.17 0.17
CA LYS A 62 24.36 0.09 1.13
C LYS A 62 24.98 -1.24 0.70
N PRO A 63 25.16 -2.20 1.63
CA PRO A 63 25.61 -3.56 1.29
C PRO A 63 24.70 -4.22 0.24
N PRO A 64 25.22 -4.96 -0.75
CA PRO A 64 24.42 -5.61 -1.79
C PRO A 64 23.49 -6.69 -1.22
N ILE A 65 23.93 -7.37 -0.16
CA ILE A 65 23.14 -8.36 0.57
C ILE A 65 23.16 -7.99 2.05
N GLU A 66 21.99 -7.99 2.66
CA GLU A 66 21.83 -7.63 4.07
C GLU A 66 20.76 -8.52 4.73
N ALA A 67 21.00 -8.98 5.95
CA ALA A 67 19.96 -9.59 6.77
C ALA A 67 19.00 -8.48 7.24
N GLY A 68 17.77 -8.52 6.76
CA GLY A 68 16.70 -7.55 7.08
C GLY A 68 15.96 -7.83 8.40
N GLY A 69 16.61 -8.60 9.29
CA GLY A 69 16.02 -9.13 10.52
C GLY A 69 15.50 -10.56 10.34
N GLY A 70 15.93 -11.47 11.21
CA GLY A 70 15.48 -12.85 11.25
C GLY A 70 15.69 -13.61 9.92
N ARG A 71 14.59 -13.91 9.24
CA ARG A 71 14.58 -14.72 8.02
C ARG A 71 14.48 -13.91 6.72
N LEU A 72 14.42 -12.57 6.79
CA LEU A 72 14.42 -11.69 5.63
C LEU A 72 15.84 -11.42 5.13
N ILE A 73 16.05 -11.57 3.83
CA ILE A 73 17.31 -11.30 3.14
C ILE A 73 17.03 -10.24 2.07
N LEU A 74 17.59 -9.06 2.26
CA LEU A 74 17.54 -7.96 1.29
C LEU A 74 18.64 -8.14 0.26
N ARG A 75 18.30 -8.10 -1.01
CA ARG A 75 19.23 -8.25 -2.14
C ARG A 75 19.09 -7.01 -3.04
N ARG A 76 20.03 -6.09 -2.92
CA ARG A 76 20.08 -4.84 -3.69
C ARG A 76 20.70 -5.07 -5.06
N TRP A 77 19.93 -4.76 -6.08
CA TRP A 77 20.32 -4.94 -7.47
C TRP A 77 20.59 -3.62 -8.17
N GLY A 78 21.34 -3.65 -9.29
CA GLY A 78 21.61 -2.47 -10.11
C GLY A 78 22.38 -1.35 -9.42
N GLN A 79 23.06 -1.62 -8.30
CA GLN A 79 23.76 -0.60 -7.49
C GLN A 79 24.85 0.14 -8.27
N TRP A 80 25.59 -0.58 -9.17
CA TRP A 80 26.61 0.02 -10.02
C TRP A 80 26.02 1.02 -11.01
N ILE A 81 24.78 0.82 -11.49
CA ILE A 81 24.04 1.77 -12.31
C ILE A 81 23.52 2.91 -11.45
N SER A 82 22.95 2.59 -10.27
CA SER A 82 22.37 3.56 -9.34
C SER A 82 23.37 4.67 -8.93
N ARG A 83 24.68 4.38 -8.89
CA ARG A 83 25.74 5.39 -8.64
C ARG A 83 25.73 6.52 -9.65
N TYR A 84 25.32 6.27 -10.89
CA TYR A 84 25.23 7.31 -11.94
C TYR A 84 23.87 8.01 -11.95
N TYR A 85 22.91 7.51 -11.17
CA TYR A 85 21.53 7.99 -11.12
C TYR A 85 21.07 8.17 -9.66
N PRO A 86 21.59 9.19 -8.95
CA PRO A 86 21.43 9.31 -7.50
C PRO A 86 20.03 9.75 -7.05
N ASN A 87 19.17 10.29 -7.95
CA ASN A 87 17.90 10.89 -7.59
C ASN A 87 16.73 9.87 -7.44
N GLY A 88 17.05 8.60 -7.25
CA GLY A 88 16.06 7.57 -6.94
C GLY A 88 15.93 6.46 -7.99
N VAL A 89 15.07 5.52 -7.68
CA VAL A 89 14.95 4.23 -8.36
C VAL A 89 14.59 4.34 -9.84
N TYR A 90 13.73 5.29 -10.21
CA TYR A 90 13.26 5.45 -11.59
C TYR A 90 14.19 6.27 -12.49
N GLN A 91 15.19 6.95 -11.93
CA GLN A 91 16.22 7.57 -12.75
C GLN A 91 17.14 6.49 -13.33
N GLY A 92 17.35 6.48 -14.65
CA GLY A 92 18.09 5.40 -15.35
C GLY A 92 17.32 4.07 -15.37
N GLU A 93 15.98 4.12 -15.37
CA GLU A 93 15.08 2.98 -15.31
C GLU A 93 15.40 1.90 -16.36
N LYS A 94 15.59 2.28 -17.61
CA LYS A 94 15.87 1.33 -18.71
C LYS A 94 17.13 0.50 -18.48
N GLN A 95 18.20 1.12 -18.03
CA GLN A 95 19.48 0.45 -17.76
C GLN A 95 19.36 -0.51 -16.57
N LYS A 96 18.70 -0.07 -15.49
CA LYS A 96 18.44 -0.89 -14.30
C LYS A 96 17.53 -2.06 -14.63
N LEU A 97 16.49 -1.83 -15.42
CA LEU A 97 15.56 -2.87 -15.86
C LEU A 97 16.27 -3.94 -16.72
N TYR A 98 17.15 -3.50 -17.63
CA TYR A 98 17.94 -4.42 -18.43
C TYR A 98 18.89 -5.30 -17.59
N ASP A 99 19.59 -4.68 -16.63
CA ASP A 99 20.47 -5.40 -15.70
C ASP A 99 19.67 -6.40 -14.85
N PHE A 100 18.54 -5.96 -14.29
CA PHE A 100 17.65 -6.80 -13.49
C PHE A 100 17.15 -8.02 -14.27
N HIS A 101 16.66 -7.78 -15.49
CA HIS A 101 16.17 -8.85 -16.36
C HIS A 101 17.26 -9.84 -16.77
N SER A 102 18.48 -9.36 -17.04
CA SER A 102 19.55 -10.17 -17.58
C SER A 102 20.26 -11.02 -16.53
N SER A 103 20.33 -10.55 -15.28
CA SER A 103 21.21 -11.14 -14.26
C SER A 103 20.44 -11.80 -13.09
N VAL A 104 19.27 -11.28 -12.67
CA VAL A 104 18.48 -11.85 -11.57
C VAL A 104 18.08 -13.32 -11.82
N PRO A 105 17.62 -13.74 -13.02
CA PRO A 105 17.21 -15.12 -13.24
C PRO A 105 18.27 -16.16 -12.88
N GLY A 106 19.53 -15.92 -13.27
CA GLY A 106 20.66 -16.80 -12.94
C GLY A 106 20.87 -16.93 -11.45
N VAL A 107 20.88 -15.80 -10.74
CA VAL A 107 21.11 -15.77 -9.28
C VAL A 107 19.95 -16.43 -8.52
N VAL A 108 18.71 -16.21 -8.91
CA VAL A 108 17.56 -16.89 -8.31
C VAL A 108 17.66 -18.40 -8.49
N ALA A 109 18.03 -18.86 -9.68
CA ALA A 109 18.18 -20.29 -9.96
C ALA A 109 19.34 -20.92 -9.17
N ASP A 110 20.51 -20.25 -9.12
CA ASP A 110 21.73 -20.81 -8.54
C ASP A 110 21.79 -20.68 -7.03
N GLU A 111 21.39 -19.53 -6.48
CA GLU A 111 21.55 -19.22 -5.06
C GLU A 111 20.29 -19.49 -4.22
N VAL A 112 19.11 -19.65 -4.84
CA VAL A 112 17.87 -19.91 -4.09
C VAL A 112 17.26 -21.25 -4.50
N VAL A 113 16.90 -21.44 -5.79
CA VAL A 113 16.16 -22.64 -6.21
C VAL A 113 17.01 -23.90 -6.10
N ALA A 114 18.26 -23.89 -6.55
CA ALA A 114 19.13 -25.07 -6.50
C ALA A 114 19.46 -25.51 -5.06
N PRO A 115 19.77 -24.62 -4.10
CA PRO A 115 19.89 -25.00 -2.69
C PRO A 115 18.58 -25.51 -2.07
N ALA A 116 17.46 -24.82 -2.31
CA ALA A 116 16.15 -25.23 -1.79
C ALA A 116 15.77 -26.64 -2.25
N ARG A 117 16.02 -26.96 -3.54
CA ARG A 117 15.80 -28.30 -4.09
C ARG A 117 16.60 -29.37 -3.34
N ARG A 118 17.88 -29.13 -3.05
CA ARG A 118 18.71 -30.08 -2.28
C ARG A 118 18.20 -30.31 -0.86
N GLU A 119 17.52 -29.32 -0.31
CA GLU A 119 16.91 -29.38 1.03
C GLU A 119 15.44 -29.85 0.99
N GLY A 120 14.92 -30.24 -0.18
CA GLY A 120 13.54 -30.71 -0.36
C GLY A 120 12.49 -29.61 -0.14
N ARG A 121 12.86 -28.35 -0.36
CA ARG A 121 11.94 -27.19 -0.22
C ARG A 121 11.46 -26.70 -1.57
N THR A 122 10.23 -26.20 -1.59
CA THR A 122 9.62 -25.51 -2.72
C THR A 122 9.94 -24.00 -2.63
N VAL A 123 10.21 -23.36 -3.76
CA VAL A 123 10.41 -21.91 -3.82
C VAL A 123 9.19 -21.24 -4.43
N VAL A 124 8.63 -20.25 -3.74
CA VAL A 124 7.58 -19.38 -4.28
C VAL A 124 8.24 -18.09 -4.77
N ILE A 125 8.13 -17.80 -6.05
CA ILE A 125 8.71 -16.62 -6.67
C ILE A 125 7.58 -15.69 -7.08
N MET A 126 7.56 -14.49 -6.50
CA MET A 126 6.55 -13.46 -6.74
C MET A 126 7.18 -12.24 -7.40
N GLY A 127 6.75 -11.92 -8.62
CA GLY A 127 7.11 -10.68 -9.31
C GLY A 127 6.06 -9.61 -9.07
N GLU A 128 6.48 -8.39 -8.77
CA GLU A 128 5.61 -7.25 -8.55
C GLU A 128 5.75 -6.24 -9.68
N GLU A 129 4.66 -5.83 -10.28
CA GLU A 129 4.53 -4.84 -11.33
C GLU A 129 5.21 -5.19 -12.67
N TRP A 130 4.93 -4.38 -13.68
CA TRP A 130 5.38 -4.58 -15.06
C TRP A 130 6.90 -4.75 -15.20
N HIS A 131 7.69 -4.09 -14.36
CA HIS A 131 9.14 -4.16 -14.37
C HIS A 131 9.67 -5.58 -14.20
N THR A 132 8.95 -6.44 -13.52
CA THR A 132 9.36 -7.81 -13.22
C THR A 132 8.80 -8.84 -14.18
N ALA A 133 7.83 -8.49 -15.03
CA ALA A 133 7.12 -9.43 -15.89
C ALA A 133 8.03 -10.26 -16.79
N SER A 134 8.93 -9.59 -17.53
CA SER A 134 9.91 -10.27 -18.41
C SER A 134 10.90 -11.11 -17.61
N THR A 135 11.31 -10.65 -16.43
CA THR A 135 12.21 -11.40 -15.53
C THR A 135 11.54 -12.68 -15.02
N MET A 136 10.26 -12.65 -14.70
CA MET A 136 9.49 -13.83 -14.31
C MET A 136 9.45 -14.88 -15.44
N CYS A 137 9.22 -14.44 -16.68
CA CYS A 137 9.27 -15.32 -17.84
C CYS A 137 10.67 -15.95 -18.04
N ALA A 138 11.72 -15.14 -17.91
CA ALA A 138 13.10 -15.62 -18.04
C ALA A 138 13.49 -16.62 -16.94
N ILE A 139 13.02 -16.42 -15.70
CA ILE A 139 13.20 -17.39 -14.61
C ILE A 139 12.49 -18.70 -14.96
N SER A 140 11.24 -18.66 -15.43
CA SER A 140 10.51 -19.86 -15.84
C SER A 140 11.27 -20.66 -16.90
N ASP A 141 11.75 -19.99 -17.96
CA ASP A 141 12.48 -20.62 -19.05
C ASP A 141 13.79 -21.24 -18.57
N LEU A 142 14.54 -20.51 -17.73
CA LEU A 142 15.81 -20.99 -17.18
C LEU A 142 15.60 -22.21 -16.28
N LEU A 143 14.61 -22.17 -15.40
CA LEU A 143 14.28 -23.31 -14.53
C LEU A 143 13.80 -24.52 -15.35
N HIS A 144 13.05 -24.30 -16.43
CA HIS A 144 12.63 -25.36 -17.34
C HIS A 144 13.86 -25.99 -18.06
N ALA A 145 14.75 -25.18 -18.63
CA ALA A 145 15.97 -25.64 -19.28
C ALA A 145 16.89 -26.45 -18.35
N ARG A 146 16.85 -26.14 -17.02
CA ARG A 146 17.63 -26.86 -15.99
C ARG A 146 16.90 -28.05 -15.37
N GLY A 147 15.67 -28.36 -15.78
CA GLY A 147 14.84 -29.40 -15.14
C GLY A 147 14.53 -29.09 -13.67
N GLN A 148 14.32 -27.82 -13.33
CA GLN A 148 14.04 -27.34 -11.98
C GLN A 148 12.69 -26.63 -11.87
N ARG A 149 11.90 -26.56 -12.96
CA ARG A 149 10.64 -25.81 -13.01
C ARG A 149 9.59 -26.34 -12.01
N ASP A 150 9.65 -27.63 -11.74
CA ASP A 150 8.81 -28.34 -10.77
C ASP A 150 9.13 -28.01 -9.29
N GLN A 151 10.19 -27.25 -9.02
CA GLN A 151 10.56 -26.81 -7.67
C GLN A 151 10.03 -25.43 -7.33
N ALA A 152 9.42 -24.72 -8.28
CA ALA A 152 9.01 -23.34 -8.11
C ALA A 152 7.55 -23.07 -8.48
N VAL A 153 6.82 -22.39 -7.59
CA VAL A 153 5.55 -21.74 -7.88
C VAL A 153 5.83 -20.29 -8.28
N LEU A 154 5.40 -19.91 -9.49
CA LEU A 154 5.61 -18.55 -9.99
C LEU A 154 4.30 -17.76 -9.97
N LEU A 155 4.32 -16.61 -9.29
CA LEU A 155 3.23 -15.65 -9.20
C LEU A 155 3.70 -14.31 -9.76
N TRP A 156 2.84 -13.58 -10.44
CA TRP A 156 3.09 -12.20 -10.81
C TRP A 156 1.90 -11.33 -10.42
N ASN A 157 2.13 -10.20 -9.75
CA ASN A 157 1.11 -9.36 -9.17
C ASN A 157 1.06 -7.97 -9.81
N ALA A 158 -0.16 -7.52 -10.14
CA ALA A 158 -0.47 -6.17 -10.57
C ALA A 158 -1.18 -5.38 -9.47
N ASN A 159 -0.61 -4.23 -9.08
CA ASN A 159 -1.25 -3.28 -8.18
C ASN A 159 -2.01 -2.17 -8.94
N HIS A 160 -1.62 -1.90 -10.18
CA HIS A 160 -2.23 -0.94 -11.11
C HIS A 160 -1.98 -1.37 -12.55
N THR A 161 -2.52 -0.62 -13.51
CA THR A 161 -2.40 -0.93 -14.96
C THR A 161 -1.27 -0.17 -15.66
N MET A 162 -0.51 0.67 -14.95
CA MET A 162 0.62 1.40 -15.54
C MET A 162 1.67 0.42 -16.07
N GLY A 163 2.15 0.66 -17.29
CA GLY A 163 3.17 -0.17 -17.93
C GLY A 163 2.66 -1.50 -18.51
N PHE A 164 1.34 -1.76 -18.50
CA PHE A 164 0.77 -2.97 -19.10
C PHE A 164 1.06 -3.09 -20.59
N GLU A 165 1.23 -1.98 -21.29
CA GLU A 165 1.67 -1.94 -22.69
C GLU A 165 3.08 -2.52 -22.92
N ASN A 166 3.88 -2.67 -21.86
CA ASN A 166 5.23 -3.25 -21.92
C ASN A 166 5.24 -4.76 -21.60
N ILE A 167 4.07 -5.38 -21.35
CA ILE A 167 3.97 -6.78 -20.91
C ILE A 167 3.47 -7.65 -22.05
N ASP A 168 4.22 -8.73 -22.33
CA ASP A 168 3.69 -9.85 -23.10
C ASP A 168 2.83 -10.74 -22.17
N PHE A 169 1.56 -10.40 -22.07
CA PHE A 169 0.61 -11.14 -21.22
C PHE A 169 0.39 -12.58 -21.68
N GLY A 170 0.54 -12.89 -22.96
CA GLY A 170 0.44 -14.26 -23.46
C GLY A 170 1.52 -15.14 -22.86
N ARG A 171 2.77 -14.69 -22.93
CA ARG A 171 3.90 -15.38 -22.32
C ARG A 171 3.85 -15.40 -20.79
N LEU A 172 3.50 -14.26 -20.17
CA LEU A 172 3.42 -14.16 -18.72
C LEU A 172 2.36 -15.09 -18.14
N ASN A 173 1.16 -15.14 -18.72
CA ASN A 173 0.08 -16.02 -18.28
C ASN A 173 0.38 -17.52 -18.52
N PHE A 174 1.21 -17.84 -19.50
CA PHE A 174 1.68 -19.20 -19.72
C PHE A 174 2.71 -19.64 -18.68
N THR A 175 3.55 -18.72 -18.20
CA THR A 175 4.70 -19.04 -17.33
C THR A 175 4.39 -18.83 -15.83
N THR A 176 3.42 -17.99 -15.49
CA THR A 176 3.11 -17.61 -14.10
C THR A 176 1.60 -17.65 -13.83
N THR A 177 1.22 -17.74 -12.57
CA THR A 177 -0.14 -17.40 -12.13
C THR A 177 -0.22 -15.91 -11.88
N ILE A 178 -1.14 -15.23 -12.55
CA ILE A 178 -1.33 -13.79 -12.41
C ILE A 178 -2.23 -13.50 -11.21
N THR A 179 -1.82 -12.55 -10.37
CA THR A 179 -2.58 -12.05 -9.21
C THR A 179 -2.79 -10.56 -9.29
N THR A 180 -3.75 -10.05 -8.53
CA THR A 180 -4.01 -8.62 -8.38
C THR A 180 -4.59 -8.31 -7.01
N VAL A 181 -4.75 -7.03 -6.65
CA VAL A 181 -5.04 -6.58 -5.29
C VAL A 181 -6.52 -6.43 -4.95
N SER A 182 -7.42 -6.39 -5.95
CA SER A 182 -8.86 -6.20 -5.75
C SER A 182 -9.70 -6.76 -6.90
N HIS A 183 -11.00 -6.92 -6.70
CA HIS A 183 -11.92 -7.28 -7.79
C HIS A 183 -12.08 -6.15 -8.80
N TYR A 184 -11.96 -4.89 -8.36
CA TYR A 184 -11.90 -3.76 -9.27
C TYR A 184 -10.74 -3.90 -10.26
N MET A 185 -9.53 -4.17 -9.78
CA MET A 185 -8.38 -4.43 -10.63
C MET A 185 -8.56 -5.68 -11.49
N LYS A 186 -9.12 -6.75 -10.93
CA LYS A 186 -9.45 -7.98 -11.68
C LYS A 186 -10.36 -7.68 -12.86
N HIS A 187 -11.44 -6.91 -12.66
CA HIS A 187 -12.37 -6.54 -13.73
C HIS A 187 -11.71 -5.62 -14.76
N THR A 188 -10.84 -4.72 -14.31
CA THR A 188 -10.03 -3.88 -15.20
C THR A 188 -9.11 -4.74 -16.07
N MET A 189 -8.48 -5.78 -15.50
CA MET A 189 -7.58 -6.68 -16.24
C MET A 189 -8.32 -7.59 -17.23
N TRP A 190 -9.61 -7.81 -17.09
CA TRP A 190 -10.42 -8.51 -18.11
C TRP A 190 -10.39 -7.80 -19.46
N LEU A 191 -10.25 -6.47 -19.48
CA LEU A 191 -10.09 -5.70 -20.71
C LEU A 191 -8.79 -6.04 -21.47
N TRP A 192 -7.82 -6.61 -20.76
CA TRP A 192 -6.55 -7.12 -21.31
C TRP A 192 -6.57 -8.64 -21.57
N GLY A 193 -7.74 -9.28 -21.43
CA GLY A 193 -7.89 -10.72 -21.59
C GLY A 193 -7.32 -11.57 -20.44
N ILE A 194 -7.08 -10.95 -19.27
CA ILE A 194 -6.46 -11.58 -18.10
C ILE A 194 -7.49 -11.74 -16.99
N ASN A 195 -7.53 -12.94 -16.38
CA ASN A 195 -8.40 -13.25 -15.25
C ASN A 195 -7.55 -13.61 -14.00
N PRO A 196 -7.05 -12.62 -13.25
CA PRO A 196 -6.14 -12.86 -12.14
C PRO A 196 -6.85 -13.41 -10.89
N ILE A 197 -6.06 -14.01 -9.99
CA ILE A 197 -6.48 -14.32 -8.62
C ILE A 197 -6.36 -13.06 -7.77
N VAL A 198 -7.35 -12.75 -6.95
CA VAL A 198 -7.29 -11.61 -6.03
C VAL A 198 -6.55 -12.02 -4.75
N LEU A 199 -5.49 -11.26 -4.45
CA LEU A 199 -4.72 -11.28 -3.20
C LEU A 199 -4.64 -9.84 -2.69
N PRO A 200 -5.42 -9.44 -1.68
CA PRO A 200 -5.50 -8.06 -1.25
C PRO A 200 -4.18 -7.56 -0.65
N ASN A 201 -4.02 -6.24 -0.59
CA ASN A 201 -2.98 -5.64 0.23
C ASN A 201 -3.30 -5.80 1.71
N GLY A 202 -2.26 -5.80 2.54
CA GLY A 202 -2.40 -5.83 3.98
C GLY A 202 -1.90 -4.55 4.63
N ILE A 203 -2.27 -4.38 5.89
CA ILE A 203 -1.68 -3.40 6.79
C ILE A 203 -0.85 -4.12 7.87
N PRO A 204 0.20 -3.48 8.42
CA PRO A 204 0.95 -4.05 9.51
C PRO A 204 0.10 -4.26 10.77
N ASN A 205 0.30 -5.38 11.49
CA ASN A 205 -0.45 -5.69 12.71
C ASN A 205 -0.33 -4.58 13.77
N ARG A 206 0.81 -3.88 13.84
CA ARG A 206 1.04 -2.76 14.76
C ARG A 206 0.03 -1.62 14.61
N LEU A 207 -0.60 -1.48 13.44
CA LEU A 207 -1.61 -0.45 13.23
C LEU A 207 -2.94 -0.75 13.94
N LEU A 208 -3.17 -2.00 14.35
CA LEU A 208 -4.36 -2.37 15.12
C LEU A 208 -4.29 -1.92 16.59
N ASP A 209 -3.10 -1.60 17.10
CA ASP A 209 -2.94 -1.06 18.46
C ASP A 209 -3.63 0.30 18.51
N ALA A 210 -4.51 0.52 19.48
CA ALA A 210 -5.22 1.79 19.59
C ALA A 210 -4.25 2.92 19.93
N PRO A 211 -4.29 4.06 19.21
CA PRO A 211 -3.52 5.23 19.62
C PRO A 211 -3.92 5.69 21.04
N PRO A 212 -2.98 6.22 21.84
CA PRO A 212 -3.28 6.66 23.21
C PRO A 212 -4.36 7.77 23.21
N ALA A 213 -5.45 7.53 23.94
CA ALA A 213 -6.62 8.42 23.91
C ALA A 213 -6.31 9.86 24.36
N GLU A 214 -5.33 10.03 25.29
CA GLU A 214 -4.91 11.36 25.74
C GLU A 214 -4.16 12.12 24.66
N GLU A 215 -3.30 11.44 23.93
CA GLU A 215 -2.57 12.04 22.81
C GLU A 215 -3.52 12.40 21.66
N VAL A 216 -4.50 11.54 21.36
CA VAL A 216 -5.57 11.85 20.38
C VAL A 216 -6.33 13.10 20.78
N ARG A 217 -6.70 13.22 22.06
CA ARG A 217 -7.39 14.43 22.57
C ARG A 217 -6.51 15.68 22.48
N ALA A 218 -5.21 15.57 22.79
CA ALA A 218 -4.27 16.68 22.67
C ALA A 218 -4.17 17.20 21.23
N ILE A 219 -4.02 16.31 20.24
CA ILE A 219 -4.00 16.67 18.82
C ILE A 219 -5.33 17.32 18.40
N ARG A 220 -6.48 16.72 18.76
CA ARG A 220 -7.78 17.27 18.41
C ARG A 220 -7.99 18.68 19.02
N THR A 221 -7.53 18.89 20.24
CA THR A 221 -7.58 20.20 20.90
C THR A 221 -6.69 21.22 20.20
N ALA A 222 -5.49 20.83 19.81
CA ALA A 222 -4.54 21.68 19.09
C ALA A 222 -5.11 22.14 17.72
N VAL A 223 -5.78 21.24 16.99
CA VAL A 223 -6.45 21.58 15.71
C VAL A 223 -7.73 22.38 15.93
N SER A 224 -8.49 22.10 16.98
CA SER A 224 -9.69 22.85 17.41
C SER A 224 -10.77 22.99 16.32
N GLY A 225 -11.00 21.95 15.51
CA GLY A 225 -11.97 21.92 14.40
C GLY A 225 -13.33 21.34 14.77
N ASP A 226 -14.39 21.84 14.14
CA ASP A 226 -15.73 21.28 14.19
C ASP A 226 -16.43 21.42 12.82
N PRO A 227 -16.33 20.41 11.96
CA PRO A 227 -15.56 19.16 12.09
C PRO A 227 -14.05 19.32 11.83
N MET A 228 -13.24 18.39 12.35
CA MET A 228 -11.86 18.19 11.97
C MET A 228 -11.79 17.16 10.83
N LEU A 229 -11.26 17.56 9.69
CA LEU A 229 -11.02 16.70 8.52
C LEU A 229 -9.52 16.47 8.32
N VAL A 230 -9.16 15.31 7.83
CA VAL A 230 -7.76 14.97 7.50
C VAL A 230 -7.68 14.40 6.09
N LYS A 231 -6.63 14.72 5.34
CA LYS A 231 -6.30 14.07 4.08
C LYS A 231 -4.80 13.98 3.89
N VAL A 232 -4.34 12.78 3.51
CA VAL A 232 -2.94 12.52 3.17
C VAL A 232 -2.86 11.81 1.84
N GLY A 233 -1.93 12.23 0.97
CA GLY A 233 -1.71 11.64 -0.34
C GLY A 233 -0.92 12.59 -1.23
N ARG A 234 -0.49 12.12 -2.41
CA ARG A 234 0.15 13.00 -3.40
C ARG A 234 -0.80 14.10 -3.86
N TRP A 235 -0.26 15.27 -4.18
CA TRP A 235 -1.04 16.30 -4.87
C TRP A 235 -1.27 15.86 -6.31
N ASP A 236 -2.35 15.11 -6.53
CA ASP A 236 -2.71 14.51 -7.80
C ASP A 236 -4.23 14.72 -8.02
N PRO A 237 -4.68 15.10 -9.24
CA PRO A 237 -6.10 15.26 -9.54
C PRO A 237 -6.94 14.03 -9.19
N ASP A 238 -6.39 12.82 -9.42
CA ASP A 238 -7.08 11.56 -9.11
C ASP A 238 -7.34 11.37 -7.60
N LYS A 239 -6.57 12.04 -6.73
CA LYS A 239 -6.82 12.07 -5.29
C LYS A 239 -7.97 13.01 -4.88
N ARG A 240 -8.63 13.66 -5.84
CA ARG A 240 -9.82 14.51 -5.65
C ARG A 240 -9.65 15.57 -4.55
N TRP A 241 -8.49 16.26 -4.54
CA TRP A 241 -8.22 17.33 -3.59
C TRP A 241 -9.21 18.49 -3.67
N ASN A 242 -9.62 18.89 -4.89
CA ASN A 242 -10.60 19.94 -5.09
C ASN A 242 -11.97 19.58 -4.49
N MET A 243 -12.40 18.31 -4.59
CA MET A 243 -13.61 17.82 -3.90
C MET A 243 -13.51 18.01 -2.38
N ALA A 244 -12.36 17.72 -1.79
CA ALA A 244 -12.13 17.92 -0.36
C ALA A 244 -12.24 19.41 0.03
N VAL A 245 -11.62 20.30 -0.76
CA VAL A 245 -11.66 21.77 -0.54
C VAL A 245 -13.09 22.30 -0.68
N HIS A 246 -13.84 21.85 -1.70
CA HIS A 246 -15.25 22.23 -1.85
C HIS A 246 -16.12 21.73 -0.68
N ALA A 247 -15.84 20.53 -0.13
CA ALA A 247 -16.54 20.03 1.07
C ALA A 247 -16.28 20.93 2.29
N VAL A 248 -15.02 21.35 2.50
CA VAL A 248 -14.67 22.30 3.57
C VAL A 248 -15.44 23.62 3.41
N ALA A 249 -15.48 24.17 2.19
CA ALA A 249 -16.25 25.38 1.90
C ALA A 249 -17.76 25.20 2.14
N GLY A 250 -18.30 24.02 1.77
CA GLY A 250 -19.70 23.66 2.02
C GLY A 250 -20.04 23.64 3.51
N LEU A 251 -19.22 22.97 4.31
CA LEU A 251 -19.37 22.92 5.79
C LEU A 251 -19.30 24.33 6.42
N LYS A 252 -18.37 25.18 5.94
CA LYS A 252 -18.26 26.57 6.42
C LYS A 252 -19.51 27.38 6.07
N LYS A 253 -20.09 27.19 4.88
CA LYS A 253 -21.36 27.83 4.49
C LYS A 253 -22.55 27.42 5.36
N MET A 254 -22.50 26.20 5.97
CA MET A 254 -23.49 25.76 6.94
C MET A 254 -23.29 26.37 8.33
N GLY A 255 -22.33 27.27 8.51
CA GLY A 255 -22.02 27.90 9.78
C GLY A 255 -21.14 27.09 10.72
N LEU A 256 -20.54 25.99 10.23
CA LEU A 256 -19.58 25.20 10.97
C LEU A 256 -18.18 25.83 10.93
N ARG A 257 -17.27 25.35 11.76
CA ARG A 257 -15.86 25.76 11.77
C ARG A 257 -14.95 24.59 11.37
N PRO A 258 -15.01 24.14 10.10
CA PRO A 258 -14.21 23.03 9.67
C PRO A 258 -12.72 23.36 9.76
N ARG A 259 -11.90 22.38 10.15
CA ARG A 259 -10.45 22.42 10.10
C ARG A 259 -9.99 21.27 9.22
N PHE A 260 -9.32 21.58 8.15
CA PHE A 260 -8.82 20.59 7.21
C PHE A 260 -7.30 20.47 7.30
N VAL A 261 -6.83 19.45 8.05
CA VAL A 261 -5.42 19.10 8.12
C VAL A 261 -5.06 18.27 6.90
N CYS A 262 -4.14 18.76 6.08
CA CYS A 262 -3.74 18.09 4.87
C CYS A 262 -2.21 17.94 4.76
N ARG A 263 -1.78 16.87 4.11
CA ARG A 263 -0.39 16.65 3.74
C ARG A 263 -0.31 16.02 2.37
N GLY A 264 0.26 16.73 1.43
CA GLY A 264 0.60 16.22 0.10
C GLY A 264 2.08 15.92 -0.07
N GLY A 265 2.51 15.70 -1.30
CA GLY A 265 3.92 15.60 -1.69
C GLY A 265 4.51 16.97 -2.07
N ILE A 266 5.36 16.93 -3.09
CA ILE A 266 6.01 18.11 -3.68
C ILE A 266 5.48 18.41 -5.09
N GLU A 267 4.36 17.79 -5.47
CA GLU A 267 3.81 17.88 -6.81
C GLU A 267 3.21 19.29 -7.06
N PRO A 268 3.35 19.85 -8.28
CA PRO A 268 2.90 21.21 -8.59
C PRO A 268 1.40 21.46 -8.41
N TYR A 269 0.59 20.42 -8.47
CA TYR A 269 -0.87 20.49 -8.33
C TYR A 269 -1.33 21.07 -6.98
N GLU A 270 -0.47 21.07 -5.95
CA GLU A 270 -0.72 21.80 -4.69
C GLU A 270 -1.14 23.25 -4.93
N GLY A 271 -0.43 23.94 -5.85
CA GLY A 271 -0.71 25.34 -6.16
C GLY A 271 -2.14 25.59 -6.63
N GLU A 272 -2.65 24.72 -7.52
CA GLU A 272 -4.02 24.79 -8.04
C GLU A 272 -5.05 24.54 -6.95
N VAL A 273 -4.82 23.54 -6.08
CA VAL A 273 -5.72 23.20 -4.97
C VAL A 273 -5.82 24.36 -3.98
N LEU A 274 -4.68 24.94 -3.57
CA LEU A 274 -4.66 26.08 -2.66
C LEU A 274 -5.23 27.36 -3.30
N GLN A 275 -5.10 27.54 -4.60
CA GLN A 275 -5.76 28.62 -5.33
C GLN A 275 -7.28 28.45 -5.32
N THR A 276 -7.77 27.23 -5.56
CA THR A 276 -9.21 26.88 -5.44
C THR A 276 -9.72 27.21 -4.03
N ALA A 277 -8.98 26.81 -2.99
CA ALA A 277 -9.35 27.10 -1.62
C ALA A 277 -9.51 28.62 -1.37
N ARG A 278 -8.56 29.44 -1.81
CA ARG A 278 -8.62 30.89 -1.67
C ARG A 278 -9.79 31.50 -2.43
N SER A 279 -10.08 31.00 -3.64
CA SER A 279 -11.23 31.47 -4.43
C SER A 279 -12.58 31.18 -3.76
N LEU A 280 -12.64 30.15 -2.92
CA LEU A 280 -13.80 29.79 -2.10
C LEU A 280 -13.85 30.51 -0.74
N GLY A 281 -12.91 31.43 -0.48
CA GLY A 281 -12.84 32.20 0.77
C GLY A 281 -12.33 31.39 1.96
N LEU A 282 -11.54 30.34 1.71
CA LEU A 282 -10.87 29.56 2.73
C LEU A 282 -9.47 30.11 3.02
N SER A 283 -9.15 30.26 4.30
CA SER A 283 -7.81 30.63 4.76
C SER A 283 -6.92 29.40 4.84
N THR A 284 -5.63 29.59 4.53
CA THR A 284 -4.65 28.51 4.50
C THR A 284 -3.44 28.85 5.36
N TYR A 285 -2.90 27.86 6.07
CA TYR A 285 -1.69 27.99 6.85
C TYR A 285 -0.73 26.83 6.58
N ASP A 286 0.51 27.11 6.19
CA ASP A 286 1.55 26.12 6.00
C ASP A 286 2.27 25.89 7.33
N VAL A 287 2.16 24.66 7.87
CA VAL A 287 2.83 24.24 9.09
C VAL A 287 4.22 23.75 8.76
N PRO A 288 5.28 24.43 9.18
CA PRO A 288 6.65 23.99 8.96
C PRO A 288 6.96 22.74 9.81
N LYS A 289 8.07 22.08 9.49
CA LYS A 289 8.55 20.97 10.31
C LYS A 289 8.88 21.47 11.74
N PRO A 290 8.22 20.91 12.78
CA PRO A 290 8.53 21.30 14.15
C PRO A 290 9.99 20.95 14.54
N GLU A 291 10.59 21.75 15.39
CA GLU A 291 11.95 21.50 15.92
C GLU A 291 12.00 20.17 16.68
N THR A 292 10.95 19.90 17.50
CA THR A 292 10.80 18.65 18.24
C THR A 292 9.73 17.77 17.61
N GLN A 293 10.12 16.54 17.22
CA GLN A 293 9.25 15.55 16.60
C GLN A 293 8.58 14.67 17.67
N ASN A 294 7.83 15.29 18.58
CA ASN A 294 7.07 14.63 19.64
C ASN A 294 5.70 15.30 19.81
N LEU A 295 4.84 14.76 20.68
CA LEU A 295 3.48 15.23 20.89
C LEU A 295 3.40 16.74 21.17
N ALA A 296 4.25 17.25 22.07
CA ALA A 296 4.25 18.65 22.43
C ALA A 296 4.60 19.57 21.24
N GLY A 297 5.64 19.22 20.48
CA GLY A 297 6.02 19.96 19.28
C GLY A 297 4.96 19.92 18.20
N TRP A 298 4.30 18.77 17.99
CA TRP A 298 3.19 18.65 17.02
C TRP A 298 1.96 19.47 17.44
N CYS A 299 1.58 19.41 18.72
CA CYS A 299 0.47 20.21 19.23
C CYS A 299 0.74 21.71 19.10
N ALA A 300 1.94 22.19 19.44
CA ALA A 300 2.32 23.58 19.28
C ALA A 300 2.24 24.02 17.80
N ALA A 301 2.85 23.26 16.89
CA ALA A 301 2.84 23.57 15.46
C ALA A 301 1.42 23.56 14.85
N LEU A 302 0.54 22.68 15.29
CA LEU A 302 -0.86 22.65 14.85
C LEU A 302 -1.66 23.84 15.44
N ALA A 303 -1.41 24.22 16.69
CA ALA A 303 -2.07 25.36 17.33
C ALA A 303 -1.65 26.72 16.72
N ASP A 304 -0.41 26.84 16.21
CA ASP A 304 0.08 28.03 15.49
C ASP A 304 -0.75 28.33 14.23
N ALA A 305 -1.46 27.35 13.68
CA ALA A 305 -2.37 27.58 12.55
C ALA A 305 -3.56 28.47 12.92
N GLY A 306 -3.78 28.76 14.19
CA GLY A 306 -4.83 29.66 14.68
C GLY A 306 -6.20 29.32 14.10
N ASP A 307 -6.81 30.24 13.35
CA ASP A 307 -8.15 30.08 12.76
C ASP A 307 -8.15 29.68 11.27
N ALA A 308 -7.02 29.17 10.72
CA ALA A 308 -6.95 28.76 9.35
C ALA A 308 -7.90 27.58 9.04
N ASP A 309 -8.67 27.68 7.96
CA ASP A 309 -9.56 26.61 7.50
C ASP A 309 -8.80 25.38 7.01
N ILE A 310 -7.66 25.59 6.34
CA ILE A 310 -6.78 24.56 5.80
C ILE A 310 -5.40 24.66 6.45
N ILE A 311 -4.99 23.56 7.08
CA ILE A 311 -3.73 23.39 7.80
C ILE A 311 -2.86 22.44 6.99
N ASN A 312 -1.92 22.98 6.23
CA ASN A 312 -1.09 22.23 5.29
C ASN A 312 0.25 21.86 5.93
N LEU A 313 0.48 20.58 6.17
CA LEU A 313 1.71 20.07 6.80
C LEU A 313 2.84 19.97 5.78
N LYS A 314 3.85 20.85 5.87
CA LYS A 314 4.99 20.93 4.96
C LYS A 314 6.15 20.03 5.37
N PHE A 315 5.88 18.93 6.03
CA PHE A 315 6.89 17.96 6.49
C PHE A 315 6.40 16.52 6.35
N PHE A 316 7.32 15.56 6.40
CA PHE A 316 6.96 14.14 6.47
C PHE A 316 6.30 13.86 7.82
N VAL A 317 5.06 13.39 7.78
CA VAL A 317 4.27 13.07 8.98
C VAL A 317 4.67 11.69 9.47
N PRO A 318 5.26 11.56 10.69
CA PRO A 318 5.56 10.25 11.26
C PRO A 318 4.31 9.39 11.45
N GLU A 319 4.45 8.07 11.36
CA GLU A 319 3.34 7.11 11.53
C GLU A 319 2.54 7.38 12.81
N HIS A 320 3.23 7.67 13.92
CA HIS A 320 2.57 7.95 15.18
C HIS A 320 1.65 9.17 15.11
N LEU A 321 2.14 10.33 14.61
CA LEU A 321 1.31 11.52 14.43
C LEU A 321 0.17 11.26 13.43
N LEU A 322 0.43 10.53 12.36
CA LEU A 322 -0.58 10.20 11.36
C LEU A 322 -1.74 9.43 11.98
N ARG A 323 -1.45 8.45 12.82
CA ARG A 323 -2.46 7.65 13.53
C ARG A 323 -3.26 8.49 14.54
N LEU A 324 -2.61 9.44 15.23
CA LEU A 324 -3.29 10.38 16.12
C LEU A 324 -4.26 11.29 15.35
N LEU A 325 -3.84 11.79 14.19
CA LEU A 325 -4.68 12.59 13.29
C LEU A 325 -5.88 11.77 12.78
N TYR A 326 -5.66 10.52 12.34
CA TYR A 326 -6.71 9.63 11.87
C TYR A 326 -7.75 9.32 12.96
N ALA A 327 -7.30 9.00 14.15
CA ALA A 327 -8.20 8.70 15.28
C ALA A 327 -8.96 9.93 15.79
N GLY A 328 -8.31 11.11 15.76
CA GLY A 328 -8.86 12.37 16.25
C GLY A 328 -9.80 13.08 15.27
N ALA A 329 -9.73 12.76 13.98
CA ALA A 329 -10.58 13.37 12.96
C ALA A 329 -12.04 12.92 13.05
N ASP A 330 -12.96 13.81 12.66
CA ASP A 330 -14.36 13.44 12.42
C ASP A 330 -14.49 12.62 11.14
N ALA A 331 -13.65 12.91 10.13
CA ALA A 331 -13.48 12.07 8.95
C ALA A 331 -12.10 12.26 8.32
N VAL A 332 -11.59 11.18 7.69
CA VAL A 332 -10.37 11.20 6.89
C VAL A 332 -10.73 10.96 5.43
N LEU A 333 -10.37 11.92 4.58
CA LEU A 333 -10.75 11.93 3.17
C LEU A 333 -9.79 11.08 2.32
N ALA A 334 -9.99 9.77 2.33
CA ALA A 334 -9.33 8.80 1.43
C ALA A 334 -10.10 8.66 0.11
N ASN A 335 -10.65 9.77 -0.40
CA ASN A 335 -11.63 9.86 -1.46
C ASN A 335 -11.01 9.91 -2.88
N SER A 336 -10.12 9.00 -3.21
CA SER A 336 -9.55 8.90 -4.57
C SER A 336 -10.63 8.59 -5.62
N GLY A 337 -10.41 9.02 -6.85
CA GLY A 337 -11.33 8.76 -7.96
C GLY A 337 -11.29 7.32 -8.43
N LYS A 338 -10.09 6.83 -8.68
CA LYS A 338 -9.82 5.44 -9.07
C LYS A 338 -8.72 4.89 -8.18
N GLU A 339 -9.09 4.07 -7.23
CA GLU A 339 -8.13 3.49 -6.31
C GLU A 339 -8.07 1.97 -6.53
N PRO A 340 -6.93 1.41 -6.87
CA PRO A 340 -6.81 -0.04 -7.06
C PRO A 340 -7.11 -0.86 -5.81
N PHE A 341 -6.79 -0.32 -4.63
CA PHE A 341 -7.05 -1.00 -3.35
C PHE A 341 -7.39 -0.04 -2.21
N GLY A 342 -6.73 1.14 -2.15
CA GLY A 342 -7.04 2.17 -1.15
C GLY A 342 -6.53 1.90 0.26
N ILE A 343 -5.22 1.65 0.43
CA ILE A 343 -4.65 1.29 1.74
C ILE A 343 -4.88 2.34 2.83
N VAL A 344 -4.95 3.62 2.47
CA VAL A 344 -5.18 4.71 3.43
C VAL A 344 -6.48 4.54 4.20
N GLY A 345 -7.56 4.11 3.54
CA GLY A 345 -8.83 3.83 4.21
C GLY A 345 -8.69 2.76 5.30
N LEU A 346 -7.93 1.69 5.05
CA LEU A 346 -7.66 0.64 6.05
C LEU A 346 -6.78 1.14 7.21
N GLU A 347 -5.79 2.00 6.94
CA GLU A 347 -4.96 2.60 7.99
C GLU A 347 -5.79 3.50 8.91
N VAL A 348 -6.75 4.25 8.34
CA VAL A 348 -7.72 5.06 9.09
C VAL A 348 -8.59 4.17 9.96
N MET A 349 -9.16 3.11 9.39
CA MET A 349 -10.01 2.14 10.10
C MET A 349 -9.24 1.48 11.26
N ALA A 350 -8.00 1.04 11.02
CA ALA A 350 -7.14 0.45 12.04
C ALA A 350 -6.87 1.41 13.19
N SER A 351 -6.68 2.69 12.90
CA SER A 351 -6.49 3.75 13.90
C SER A 351 -7.77 4.12 14.66
N GLY A 352 -8.93 3.58 14.27
CA GLY A 352 -10.23 3.89 14.86
C GLY A 352 -10.85 5.19 14.33
N GLY A 353 -10.43 5.65 13.16
CA GLY A 353 -11.00 6.78 12.44
C GLY A 353 -12.20 6.40 11.57
N ILE A 354 -12.86 7.40 10.99
CA ILE A 354 -13.87 7.22 9.93
C ILE A 354 -13.22 7.58 8.60
N ALA A 355 -13.12 6.60 7.72
CA ALA A 355 -12.67 6.81 6.35
C ALA A 355 -13.82 7.29 5.47
N VAL A 356 -13.55 8.30 4.63
CA VAL A 356 -14.38 8.65 3.48
C VAL A 356 -13.66 8.14 2.25
N THR A 357 -14.18 7.10 1.63
CA THR A 357 -13.55 6.41 0.49
C THR A 357 -14.30 6.66 -0.81
N GLY A 358 -13.67 6.35 -1.93
CA GLY A 358 -14.37 6.12 -3.20
C GLY A 358 -15.07 4.76 -3.20
N ALA A 359 -15.61 4.39 -4.36
CA ALA A 359 -16.35 3.15 -4.57
C ALA A 359 -15.68 2.26 -5.64
N THR A 360 -14.34 2.19 -5.67
CA THR A 360 -13.59 1.40 -6.66
C THR A 360 -12.93 0.17 -6.02
N GLY A 361 -11.64 0.24 -5.68
CA GLY A 361 -10.92 -0.90 -5.12
C GLY A 361 -11.00 -1.05 -3.62
N GLU A 362 -11.69 -0.17 -2.92
CA GLU A 362 -11.87 -0.17 -1.46
C GLU A 362 -12.96 -1.16 -1.01
N GLU A 363 -12.84 -2.42 -1.41
CA GLU A 363 -13.84 -3.49 -1.19
C GLU A 363 -14.13 -3.79 0.29
N TYR A 364 -13.27 -3.33 1.18
CA TYR A 364 -13.44 -3.41 2.63
C TYR A 364 -14.43 -2.35 3.17
N ALA A 365 -14.68 -1.26 2.40
CA ALA A 365 -15.53 -0.17 2.81
C ALA A 365 -17.02 -0.48 2.54
N ARG A 366 -17.86 -0.29 3.56
CA ARG A 366 -19.31 -0.47 3.51
C ARG A 366 -19.99 0.79 4.02
N ALA A 367 -20.84 1.36 3.16
CA ALA A 367 -21.50 2.65 3.43
C ALA A 367 -22.27 2.62 4.76
N PHE A 368 -21.96 3.58 5.65
CA PHE A 368 -22.55 3.76 6.97
C PHE A 368 -22.47 2.55 7.93
N GLU A 369 -21.74 1.49 7.54
CA GLU A 369 -21.40 0.37 8.43
C GLU A 369 -20.02 0.58 9.06
N ASN A 370 -19.00 0.82 8.22
CA ASN A 370 -17.61 0.98 8.65
C ASN A 370 -16.88 2.18 7.99
N ALA A 371 -17.50 2.81 6.99
CA ALA A 371 -16.95 3.95 6.25
C ALA A 371 -18.08 4.85 5.70
N ILE A 372 -17.72 6.04 5.25
CA ILE A 372 -18.51 6.81 4.30
C ILE A 372 -17.99 6.44 2.91
N VAL A 373 -18.85 5.91 2.04
CA VAL A 373 -18.51 5.54 0.67
C VAL A 373 -19.15 6.55 -0.28
N LEU A 374 -18.34 7.21 -1.10
CA LEU A 374 -18.79 8.23 -2.06
C LEU A 374 -19.15 7.56 -3.39
N GLU A 375 -20.36 7.80 -3.84
CA GLU A 375 -20.87 7.30 -5.12
C GLU A 375 -20.70 8.29 -6.26
N THR A 376 -20.47 9.58 -5.94
CA THR A 376 -20.39 10.66 -6.92
C THR A 376 -19.11 11.49 -6.78
N ASP A 377 -18.91 12.45 -7.71
CA ASP A 377 -17.85 13.46 -7.65
C ASP A 377 -18.31 14.75 -6.97
N ASP A 378 -19.55 14.80 -6.44
CA ASP A 378 -20.09 15.98 -5.79
C ASP A 378 -19.64 16.08 -4.33
N ALA A 379 -18.98 17.18 -3.99
CA ALA A 379 -18.55 17.48 -2.62
C ALA A 379 -19.70 17.57 -1.61
N SER A 380 -20.94 17.82 -2.07
CA SER A 380 -22.13 17.85 -1.21
C SER A 380 -22.40 16.50 -0.53
N GLU A 381 -21.94 15.39 -1.13
CA GLU A 381 -22.07 14.06 -0.55
C GLU A 381 -21.24 13.93 0.74
N ILE A 382 -20.04 14.51 0.77
CA ILE A 382 -19.21 14.58 1.99
C ILE A 382 -19.91 15.47 3.03
N VAL A 383 -20.39 16.64 2.61
CA VAL A 383 -21.04 17.62 3.49
C VAL A 383 -22.28 17.04 4.16
N THR A 384 -23.16 16.41 3.38
CA THR A 384 -24.41 15.81 3.89
C THR A 384 -24.16 14.62 4.78
N SER A 385 -23.19 13.77 4.44
CA SER A 385 -22.80 12.61 5.26
C SER A 385 -22.26 13.05 6.63
N LEU A 386 -21.42 14.09 6.67
CA LEU A 386 -20.88 14.62 7.91
C LEU A 386 -21.96 15.33 8.75
N ALA A 387 -22.85 16.09 8.13
CA ALA A 387 -23.98 16.70 8.81
C ALA A 387 -24.90 15.64 9.43
N TYR A 388 -25.18 14.55 8.70
CA TYR A 388 -25.97 13.43 9.20
C TYR A 388 -25.32 12.75 10.42
N LEU A 389 -24.03 12.42 10.34
CA LEU A 389 -23.30 11.74 11.41
C LEU A 389 -23.08 12.63 12.64
N ARG A 390 -22.96 13.93 12.47
CA ARG A 390 -22.81 14.89 13.59
C ARG A 390 -23.96 14.80 14.60
N GLU A 391 -25.16 14.54 14.11
CA GLU A 391 -26.36 14.40 14.94
C GLU A 391 -26.52 12.99 15.53
N ARG A 392 -25.61 12.06 15.17
CA ARG A 392 -25.72 10.63 15.50
C ARG A 392 -24.43 10.04 16.08
N PRO A 393 -24.01 10.49 17.27
CA PRO A 393 -22.74 10.05 17.86
C PRO A 393 -22.68 8.53 18.12
N GLU A 394 -23.81 7.89 18.35
CA GLU A 394 -23.87 6.43 18.51
C GLU A 394 -23.57 5.68 17.21
N GLU A 395 -24.03 6.18 16.05
CA GLU A 395 -23.66 5.63 14.75
C GLU A 395 -22.17 5.81 14.48
N VAL A 396 -21.61 6.97 14.80
CA VAL A 396 -20.17 7.25 14.68
C VAL A 396 -19.36 6.24 15.49
N MET A 397 -19.74 5.97 16.75
CA MET A 397 -19.04 4.99 17.60
C MET A 397 -19.15 3.58 17.04
N ARG A 398 -20.34 3.18 16.57
CA ARG A 398 -20.56 1.89 15.91
C ARG A 398 -19.70 1.73 14.66
N MET A 399 -19.69 2.73 13.78
CA MET A 399 -18.86 2.73 12.56
C MET A 399 -17.38 2.61 12.89
N ARG A 400 -16.86 3.35 13.85
CA ARG A 400 -15.46 3.26 14.30
C ARG A 400 -15.11 1.86 14.81
N SER A 401 -16.01 1.26 15.60
CA SER A 401 -15.84 -0.11 16.10
C SER A 401 -15.80 -1.14 14.95
N GLN A 402 -16.76 -1.05 14.03
CA GLN A 402 -16.84 -1.95 12.89
C GLN A 402 -15.66 -1.75 11.92
N ALA A 403 -15.19 -0.52 11.73
CA ALA A 403 -14.01 -0.19 10.95
C ALA A 403 -12.77 -0.94 11.47
N ARG A 404 -12.53 -0.93 12.78
CA ARG A 404 -11.41 -1.67 13.39
C ARG A 404 -11.53 -3.18 13.21
N ILE A 405 -12.75 -3.74 13.34
CA ILE A 405 -12.99 -5.17 13.10
C ILE A 405 -12.64 -5.51 11.64
N THR A 406 -13.12 -4.70 10.70
CA THR A 406 -12.81 -4.89 9.28
C THR A 406 -11.30 -4.81 8.99
N ALA A 407 -10.61 -3.80 9.56
CA ALA A 407 -9.17 -3.62 9.36
C ALA A 407 -8.36 -4.84 9.84
N ALA A 408 -8.81 -5.53 10.90
CA ALA A 408 -8.15 -6.74 11.42
C ALA A 408 -8.15 -7.92 10.42
N ASP A 409 -9.12 -7.96 9.51
CA ASP A 409 -9.19 -8.98 8.45
C ASP A 409 -8.20 -8.72 7.30
N TYR A 410 -7.68 -7.50 7.20
CA TYR A 410 -6.75 -7.05 6.17
C TYR A 410 -5.32 -6.83 6.69
N THR A 411 -4.91 -7.52 7.75
CA THR A 411 -3.51 -7.49 8.17
C THR A 411 -2.63 -8.33 7.25
N TRP A 412 -1.33 -7.98 7.13
CA TRP A 412 -0.39 -8.79 6.37
C TRP A 412 -0.33 -10.25 6.84
N ALA A 413 -0.53 -10.50 8.13
CA ALA A 413 -0.61 -11.86 8.65
C ALA A 413 -1.77 -12.64 8.00
N ARG A 414 -2.96 -12.03 7.89
CA ARG A 414 -4.12 -12.63 7.21
C ARG A 414 -3.90 -12.81 5.71
N VAL A 415 -3.27 -11.83 5.07
CA VAL A 415 -2.91 -11.91 3.64
C VAL A 415 -1.92 -13.06 3.39
N VAL A 416 -0.92 -13.24 4.25
CA VAL A 416 0.03 -14.36 4.18
C VAL A 416 -0.68 -15.71 4.37
N GLU A 417 -1.60 -15.83 5.33
CA GLU A 417 -2.43 -17.03 5.48
C GLU A 417 -3.22 -17.36 4.19
N LEU A 418 -3.85 -16.36 3.61
CA LEU A 418 -4.59 -16.52 2.34
C LEU A 418 -3.64 -16.91 1.19
N LEU A 419 -2.50 -16.26 1.09
CA LEU A 419 -1.46 -16.55 0.09
C LEU A 419 -1.01 -18.00 0.21
N CYS A 420 -0.67 -18.48 1.40
CA CYS A 420 -0.25 -19.87 1.63
C CYS A 420 -1.33 -20.87 1.19
N LYS A 421 -2.60 -20.61 1.49
CA LYS A 421 -3.74 -21.45 1.03
C LYS A 421 -3.84 -21.46 -0.50
N ARG A 422 -3.67 -20.30 -1.16
CA ARG A 422 -3.69 -20.22 -2.63
C ARG A 422 -2.51 -20.96 -3.25
N ILE A 423 -1.31 -20.81 -2.71
CA ILE A 423 -0.11 -21.54 -3.17
C ILE A 423 -0.31 -23.05 -3.04
N GLN A 424 -0.86 -23.52 -1.94
CA GLN A 424 -1.15 -24.94 -1.74
C GLN A 424 -2.07 -25.51 -2.84
N LEU A 425 -3.11 -24.78 -3.24
CA LEU A 425 -3.98 -25.17 -4.34
C LEU A 425 -3.26 -25.12 -5.71
N LEU A 426 -2.47 -24.09 -5.95
CA LEU A 426 -1.71 -23.90 -7.18
C LEU A 426 -0.61 -24.96 -7.35
N SER A 427 0.08 -25.34 -6.27
CA SER A 427 1.11 -26.38 -6.32
C SER A 427 0.56 -27.72 -6.77
N THR A 428 -0.68 -28.03 -6.40
CA THR A 428 -1.37 -29.24 -6.87
C THR A 428 -1.69 -29.16 -8.36
N SER A 429 -2.21 -28.04 -8.84
CA SER A 429 -2.54 -27.85 -10.25
C SER A 429 -1.30 -27.82 -11.16
N GLN A 430 -0.13 -27.41 -10.63
CA GLN A 430 1.14 -27.38 -11.33
C GLN A 430 1.98 -28.67 -11.16
N ASN A 431 1.42 -29.75 -10.60
CA ASN A 431 2.10 -31.03 -10.34
C ASN A 431 3.36 -30.94 -9.47
N LEU A 432 3.44 -29.95 -8.58
CA LEU A 432 4.55 -29.78 -7.63
C LEU A 432 4.46 -30.74 -6.41
N SER A 433 3.50 -31.63 -6.40
CA SER A 433 3.17 -32.53 -5.28
C SER A 433 3.66 -33.96 -5.45
N LYS A 434 4.76 -34.18 -6.24
CA LYS A 434 5.37 -35.52 -6.35
C LYS A 434 6.55 -35.71 -5.42
#